data_1325ce92975d7f373d5329c0864fdd41
#
_entry.id   1325ce92975d7f373d5329c0864fdd41
#
_cell.length_a   1.000
_cell.length_b   1.000
_cell.length_c   1.000
_cell.angle_alpha   90.00
_cell.angle_beta   90.00
_cell.angle_gamma   90.00
#
_symmetry.space_group_name_H-M   'P 1'
#
loop_
_entity.id
_entity.type
_entity.pdbx_description
1 polymer ?
#
loop_
_entity_poly.entity_id
_entity_poly.type
_entity_poly.pdbx_seq_one_letter_code
_entity_poly.pdbx_strand_id
1 'polypeptide(L)'
;MAMDLSKLKNLEPKRGGIGTGLLSSVSREESFGTKTQIQYIHVSKLVPNEKNFYSQEEIEDRAESIEQVGQLTPIRVVPIADGKYRIYSGESRYRAISLLYDAGKNEGFAECIVDDFDDIKQRIFEKSGVELSNDEIERLMIIEPNAQTRAYTEADKMYEAAEKRELYTKLKRKGIMEVMGMELKGKIRDVVAQSMGVSSTQAGQYLSVADKGIDELKGVMENDTMKIDAAYTVAQEPDDIQRAVVEEIKNTGKEKITKKEVESIIEKTKNNNPASEPIPIPEVAENEVYLTIRDWKMDVKFVQKALKNGIILEDTDYDEYKKCIQRLKELFSVGV
;
A
#
# COMPACT_ATOMS: atom_id res chain seq x y z
N MET A 1 24.32 -35.30 -31.77
CA MET A 1 25.16 -34.44 -30.90
C MET A 1 24.58 -34.50 -29.51
N ALA A 2 25.25 -35.16 -28.59
CA ALA A 2 24.80 -35.28 -27.20
C ALA A 2 25.15 -33.95 -26.48
N MET A 3 24.19 -33.38 -25.81
CA MET A 3 24.32 -32.13 -25.05
C MET A 3 25.07 -32.42 -23.76
N ASP A 4 26.21 -31.76 -23.55
CA ASP A 4 27.08 -31.94 -22.38
C ASP A 4 26.44 -31.28 -21.16
N LEU A 5 25.90 -32.10 -20.27
CA LEU A 5 25.23 -31.70 -19.01
C LEU A 5 26.22 -31.27 -17.90
N SER A 6 27.51 -31.30 -18.13
CA SER A 6 28.50 -30.91 -17.12
C SER A 6 28.56 -29.40 -16.85
N LYS A 7 28.04 -28.58 -17.76
CA LYS A 7 27.96 -27.10 -17.62
C LYS A 7 26.82 -26.60 -16.72
N LEU A 8 25.90 -27.47 -16.32
CA LEU A 8 24.79 -27.09 -15.46
C LEU A 8 25.09 -27.18 -13.96
N LYS A 9 26.23 -27.75 -13.57
CA LYS A 9 26.61 -27.93 -12.16
C LYS A 9 27.14 -26.67 -11.45
N ASN A 10 27.41 -25.58 -12.15
CA ASN A 10 28.02 -24.36 -11.58
C ASN A 10 27.14 -23.12 -11.71
N LEU A 11 25.83 -23.27 -11.89
CA LEU A 11 24.89 -22.19 -11.71
C LEU A 11 24.47 -22.12 -10.25
N GLU A 12 25.28 -21.45 -9.43
CA GLU A 12 24.79 -20.94 -8.16
C GLU A 12 23.59 -20.03 -8.45
N PRO A 13 22.44 -20.24 -7.79
CA PRO A 13 21.30 -19.35 -7.97
C PRO A 13 21.75 -17.97 -7.46
N LYS A 14 21.79 -16.98 -8.35
CA LYS A 14 21.91 -15.57 -7.95
C LYS A 14 20.84 -15.30 -6.94
N ARG A 15 21.22 -15.06 -5.70
CA ARG A 15 20.36 -14.61 -4.60
C ARG A 15 19.78 -13.26 -4.98
N GLY A 16 18.61 -13.29 -5.59
CA GLY A 16 17.78 -12.14 -5.85
C GLY A 16 16.36 -12.51 -5.42
N GLY A 17 15.91 -12.01 -4.29
CA GLY A 17 14.58 -12.28 -3.77
C GLY A 17 14.62 -12.86 -2.35
N ILE A 18 14.96 -12.05 -1.37
CA ILE A 18 14.81 -12.39 0.04
C ILE A 18 13.34 -12.13 0.39
N GLY A 19 12.51 -13.11 0.25
CA GLY A 19 11.09 -13.08 0.62
C GLY A 19 10.46 -14.46 0.81
N THR A 20 11.19 -15.51 0.47
CA THR A 20 10.65 -16.88 0.43
C THR A 20 10.87 -17.70 1.71
N GLY A 21 11.50 -17.12 2.76
CA GLY A 21 12.07 -17.94 3.84
C GLY A 21 11.07 -18.52 4.81
N LEU A 22 10.08 -17.79 5.27
CA LEU A 22 9.29 -18.22 6.43
C LEU A 22 8.02 -18.99 6.05
N LEU A 23 7.24 -18.51 5.10
CA LEU A 23 6.03 -19.25 4.67
C LEU A 23 6.35 -20.40 3.72
N SER A 24 7.38 -20.27 2.86
CA SER A 24 7.77 -21.35 1.95
C SER A 24 8.58 -22.47 2.62
N SER A 25 9.36 -22.18 3.67
CA SER A 25 10.01 -23.22 4.48
C SER A 25 9.01 -23.96 5.36
N VAL A 26 7.96 -23.25 5.84
CA VAL A 26 6.85 -23.89 6.57
C VAL A 26 6.06 -24.86 5.70
N SER A 27 5.94 -24.58 4.39
CA SER A 27 5.16 -25.42 3.48
C SER A 27 5.89 -26.66 2.96
N ARG A 28 7.22 -26.78 3.12
CA ARG A 28 7.96 -27.89 2.51
C ARG A 28 8.42 -29.03 3.42
N GLU A 29 8.69 -28.80 4.69
CA GLU A 29 9.29 -29.86 5.54
C GLU A 29 8.44 -30.35 6.70
N GLU A 30 7.43 -29.59 7.15
CA GLU A 30 6.58 -29.98 8.28
C GLU A 30 5.12 -30.30 7.92
N SER A 31 4.71 -30.14 6.66
CA SER A 31 3.35 -30.44 6.21
C SER A 31 3.05 -31.93 5.97
N PHE A 32 3.94 -32.82 6.39
CA PHE A 32 3.66 -34.26 6.34
C PHE A 32 2.62 -34.74 7.39
N GLY A 33 2.15 -33.85 8.30
CA GLY A 33 1.23 -34.17 9.39
C GLY A 33 -0.21 -33.66 9.24
N THR A 34 -0.46 -32.53 8.56
CA THR A 34 -1.81 -32.03 8.31
C THR A 34 -2.08 -32.00 6.82
N LYS A 35 -2.89 -32.95 6.34
CA LYS A 35 -3.39 -32.91 4.96
C LYS A 35 -4.16 -31.61 4.79
N THR A 36 -3.60 -30.68 4.02
CA THR A 36 -4.33 -29.49 3.53
C THR A 36 -5.56 -29.98 2.79
N GLN A 37 -6.73 -29.90 3.40
CA GLN A 37 -7.95 -30.43 2.83
C GLN A 37 -8.58 -29.36 1.94
N ILE A 38 -8.69 -29.67 0.64
CA ILE A 38 -9.44 -28.83 -0.29
C ILE A 38 -10.94 -29.00 0.02
N GLN A 39 -11.64 -27.87 0.15
CA GLN A 39 -13.08 -27.80 0.32
C GLN A 39 -13.69 -27.10 -0.89
N TYR A 40 -14.84 -27.59 -1.33
CA TYR A 40 -15.62 -26.96 -2.37
C TYR A 40 -16.61 -25.99 -1.73
N ILE A 41 -16.39 -24.70 -1.89
CA ILE A 41 -17.20 -23.63 -1.27
C ILE A 41 -17.89 -22.86 -2.39
N HIS A 42 -19.23 -22.70 -2.27
CA HIS A 42 -20.00 -21.93 -3.24
C HIS A 42 -19.65 -20.44 -3.16
N VAL A 43 -19.55 -19.76 -4.30
CA VAL A 43 -19.14 -18.34 -4.40
C VAL A 43 -19.98 -17.40 -3.52
N SER A 44 -21.26 -17.71 -3.28
CA SER A 44 -22.12 -16.91 -2.40
C SER A 44 -21.68 -16.88 -0.93
N LYS A 45 -20.83 -17.81 -0.50
CA LYS A 45 -20.24 -17.87 0.83
C LYS A 45 -18.87 -17.23 0.90
N LEU A 46 -18.28 -16.90 -0.22
CA LEU A 46 -16.97 -16.27 -0.32
C LEU A 46 -17.14 -14.75 -0.28
N VAL A 47 -16.34 -14.08 0.54
CA VAL A 47 -16.36 -12.63 0.71
C VAL A 47 -15.00 -12.08 0.32
N PRO A 48 -14.91 -11.19 -0.68
CA PRO A 48 -13.69 -10.46 -0.98
C PRO A 48 -13.13 -9.74 0.24
N ASN A 49 -11.83 -9.53 0.26
CA ASN A 49 -11.17 -8.83 1.35
C ASN A 49 -11.06 -7.34 1.02
N GLU A 50 -11.69 -6.50 1.83
CA GLU A 50 -11.65 -5.03 1.66
C GLU A 50 -10.22 -4.46 1.78
N LYS A 51 -9.30 -5.20 2.43
CA LYS A 51 -7.88 -4.82 2.54
C LYS A 51 -7.06 -5.21 1.32
N ASN A 52 -7.65 -5.91 0.35
CA ASN A 52 -6.96 -6.28 -0.89
C ASN A 52 -6.92 -5.07 -1.83
N PHE A 53 -5.78 -4.43 -1.90
CA PHE A 53 -5.53 -3.24 -2.72
C PHE A 53 -5.02 -3.56 -4.13
N TYR A 54 -4.76 -4.84 -4.43
CA TYR A 54 -4.25 -5.23 -5.75
C TYR A 54 -5.34 -5.14 -6.83
N SER A 55 -4.95 -4.63 -8.00
CA SER A 55 -5.84 -4.54 -9.16
C SER A 55 -6.39 -5.93 -9.54
N GLN A 56 -7.63 -5.97 -10.02
CA GLN A 56 -8.31 -7.19 -10.44
C GLN A 56 -8.52 -7.15 -11.96
N GLU A 57 -7.41 -7.14 -12.71
CA GLU A 57 -7.41 -7.15 -14.17
C GLU A 57 -7.49 -8.57 -14.72
N GLU A 58 -7.79 -8.68 -16.01
CA GLU A 58 -7.83 -9.95 -16.77
C GLU A 58 -8.76 -11.01 -16.16
N ILE A 59 -9.93 -10.58 -15.62
CA ILE A 59 -10.90 -11.51 -15.02
C ILE A 59 -11.53 -12.41 -16.10
N GLU A 60 -11.83 -11.85 -17.27
CA GLU A 60 -12.40 -12.55 -18.41
C GLU A 60 -11.44 -13.62 -18.94
N ASP A 61 -10.16 -13.29 -19.16
CA ASP A 61 -9.13 -14.24 -19.61
C ASP A 61 -8.94 -15.37 -18.59
N ARG A 62 -9.00 -15.02 -17.30
CA ARG A 62 -8.93 -16.00 -16.23
C ARG A 62 -10.17 -16.87 -16.16
N ALA A 63 -11.35 -16.33 -16.44
CA ALA A 63 -12.59 -17.09 -16.52
C ALA A 63 -12.54 -18.08 -17.69
N GLU A 64 -12.08 -17.64 -18.86
CA GLU A 64 -11.88 -18.51 -20.02
C GLU A 64 -10.90 -19.65 -19.71
N SER A 65 -9.77 -19.34 -19.07
CA SER A 65 -8.81 -20.36 -18.65
C SER A 65 -9.43 -21.37 -17.67
N ILE A 66 -10.19 -20.91 -16.67
CA ILE A 66 -10.86 -21.80 -15.70
C ILE A 66 -11.95 -22.64 -16.37
N GLU A 67 -12.68 -22.10 -17.34
CA GLU A 67 -13.68 -22.83 -18.12
C GLU A 67 -13.02 -23.96 -18.91
N GLN A 68 -11.83 -23.75 -19.47
CA GLN A 68 -11.13 -24.74 -20.32
C GLN A 68 -10.40 -25.83 -19.51
N VAL A 69 -9.69 -25.45 -18.45
CA VAL A 69 -8.77 -26.38 -17.75
C VAL A 69 -9.11 -26.59 -16.27
N GLY A 70 -10.14 -25.93 -15.76
CA GLY A 70 -10.52 -25.98 -14.35
C GLY A 70 -9.68 -25.08 -13.45
N GLN A 71 -10.00 -25.09 -12.17
CA GLN A 71 -9.28 -24.32 -11.16
C GLN A 71 -8.00 -25.07 -10.75
N LEU A 72 -6.83 -24.61 -11.21
CA LEU A 72 -5.54 -25.27 -10.96
C LEU A 72 -4.96 -24.97 -9.57
N THR A 73 -5.37 -23.89 -8.95
CA THR A 73 -4.84 -23.46 -7.62
C THR A 73 -6.00 -23.08 -6.72
N PRO A 74 -6.09 -23.64 -5.51
CA PRO A 74 -7.17 -23.32 -4.58
C PRO A 74 -7.16 -21.85 -4.14
N ILE A 75 -8.33 -21.32 -3.80
CA ILE A 75 -8.50 -20.03 -3.13
C ILE A 75 -8.22 -20.24 -1.65
N ARG A 76 -7.49 -19.35 -1.00
CA ARG A 76 -7.25 -19.43 0.43
C ARG A 76 -8.18 -18.50 1.18
N VAL A 77 -8.82 -19.04 2.20
CA VAL A 77 -9.88 -18.35 2.94
C VAL A 77 -9.78 -18.61 4.44
N VAL A 78 -10.36 -17.72 5.22
CA VAL A 78 -10.56 -17.92 6.66
C VAL A 78 -12.05 -17.85 6.99
N PRO A 79 -12.56 -18.64 7.94
CA PRO A 79 -13.94 -18.57 8.36
C PRO A 79 -14.23 -17.23 9.04
N ILE A 80 -15.41 -16.67 8.74
CA ILE A 80 -15.96 -15.48 9.39
C ILE A 80 -17.37 -15.78 9.89
N ALA A 81 -18.05 -14.79 10.47
CA ALA A 81 -19.42 -14.95 10.94
C ALA A 81 -20.39 -15.44 9.85
N ASP A 82 -21.53 -15.98 10.25
CA ASP A 82 -22.62 -16.42 9.38
C ASP A 82 -22.29 -17.52 8.38
N GLY A 83 -21.29 -18.34 8.67
CA GLY A 83 -20.87 -19.46 7.83
C GLY A 83 -20.27 -19.02 6.49
N LYS A 84 -19.77 -17.80 6.42
CA LYS A 84 -19.03 -17.24 5.28
C LYS A 84 -17.52 -17.36 5.47
N TYR A 85 -16.80 -17.11 4.40
CA TYR A 85 -15.34 -17.22 4.35
C TYR A 85 -14.75 -15.98 3.68
N ARG A 86 -13.81 -15.31 4.35
CA ARG A 86 -13.09 -14.16 3.80
C ARG A 86 -11.90 -14.65 2.99
N ILE A 87 -11.76 -14.14 1.78
CA ILE A 87 -10.66 -14.44 0.87
C ILE A 87 -9.45 -13.62 1.29
N TYR A 88 -8.28 -14.24 1.37
CA TYR A 88 -7.03 -13.52 1.52
C TYR A 88 -6.01 -13.82 0.40
N SER A 89 -6.26 -14.86 -0.41
CA SER A 89 -5.49 -15.12 -1.64
C SER A 89 -6.37 -15.79 -2.68
N GLY A 90 -6.29 -15.29 -3.92
CA GLY A 90 -7.01 -15.84 -5.07
C GLY A 90 -8.31 -15.11 -5.40
N GLU A 91 -8.45 -13.84 -5.09
CA GLU A 91 -9.65 -13.05 -5.38
C GLU A 91 -9.97 -13.01 -6.88
N SER A 92 -8.98 -12.89 -7.78
CA SER A 92 -9.24 -12.94 -9.22
C SER A 92 -9.83 -14.28 -9.68
N ARG A 93 -9.44 -15.40 -9.03
CA ARG A 93 -10.07 -16.72 -9.28
C ARG A 93 -11.50 -16.77 -8.80
N TYR A 94 -11.77 -16.23 -7.62
CA TYR A 94 -13.13 -16.07 -7.11
C TYR A 94 -14.00 -15.26 -8.09
N ARG A 95 -13.52 -14.11 -8.56
CA ARG A 95 -14.26 -13.25 -9.50
C ARG A 95 -14.51 -13.96 -10.83
N ALA A 96 -13.51 -14.68 -11.35
CA ALA A 96 -13.63 -15.47 -12.56
C ALA A 96 -14.67 -16.60 -12.42
N ILE A 97 -14.66 -17.34 -11.30
CA ILE A 97 -15.65 -18.40 -11.05
C ILE A 97 -17.05 -17.80 -10.86
N SER A 98 -17.16 -16.64 -10.20
CA SER A 98 -18.42 -15.92 -10.05
C SER A 98 -18.98 -15.48 -11.40
N LEU A 99 -18.11 -14.95 -12.29
CA LEU A 99 -18.49 -14.58 -13.66
C LEU A 99 -19.03 -15.78 -14.46
N LEU A 100 -18.37 -16.94 -14.37
CA LEU A 100 -18.83 -18.17 -15.01
C LEU A 100 -20.16 -18.67 -14.42
N TYR A 101 -20.36 -18.55 -13.12
CA TYR A 101 -21.61 -18.89 -12.45
C TYR A 101 -22.76 -17.99 -12.91
N ASP A 102 -22.55 -16.69 -12.94
CA ASP A 102 -23.55 -15.71 -13.39
C ASP A 102 -23.91 -15.91 -14.88
N ALA A 103 -22.95 -16.39 -15.67
CA ALA A 103 -23.17 -16.76 -17.07
C ALA A 103 -23.80 -18.16 -17.24
N GLY A 104 -24.09 -18.90 -16.17
CA GLY A 104 -24.66 -20.27 -16.21
C GLY A 104 -23.71 -21.33 -16.75
N LYS A 105 -22.39 -21.07 -16.73
CA LYS A 105 -21.36 -21.96 -17.28
C LYS A 105 -20.78 -22.95 -16.26
N ASN A 106 -20.98 -22.70 -14.96
CA ASN A 106 -20.59 -23.59 -13.87
C ASN A 106 -21.59 -23.57 -12.71
N GLU A 107 -21.39 -24.43 -11.70
CA GLU A 107 -22.25 -24.55 -10.52
C GLU A 107 -21.86 -23.57 -9.39
N GLY A 108 -20.89 -22.69 -9.59
CA GLY A 108 -20.44 -21.69 -8.62
C GLY A 108 -19.59 -22.23 -7.46
N PHE A 109 -19.08 -23.46 -7.54
CA PHE A 109 -18.20 -24.02 -6.52
C PHE A 109 -16.74 -23.74 -6.84
N ALA A 110 -16.03 -23.20 -5.85
CA ALA A 110 -14.59 -22.95 -5.91
C ALA A 110 -13.82 -23.92 -5.00
N GLU A 111 -12.69 -24.39 -5.48
CA GLU A 111 -11.72 -25.12 -4.63
C GLU A 111 -11.05 -24.17 -3.66
N CYS A 112 -11.19 -24.42 -2.37
CA CYS A 112 -10.71 -23.58 -1.31
C CYS A 112 -9.86 -24.34 -0.29
N ILE A 113 -8.85 -23.69 0.26
CA ILE A 113 -8.16 -24.11 1.48
C ILE A 113 -8.65 -23.20 2.60
N VAL A 114 -9.22 -23.79 3.63
CA VAL A 114 -9.66 -23.04 4.82
C VAL A 114 -8.53 -23.04 5.83
N ASP A 115 -8.01 -21.85 6.11
CA ASP A 115 -6.95 -21.64 7.10
C ASP A 115 -7.54 -21.12 8.41
N ASP A 116 -6.83 -21.38 9.50
CA ASP A 116 -7.12 -20.83 10.83
C ASP A 116 -6.04 -19.81 11.21
N PHE A 117 -6.46 -18.59 11.58
CA PHE A 117 -5.53 -17.58 12.02
C PHE A 117 -4.83 -17.94 13.34
N ASP A 118 -5.47 -18.68 14.22
CA ASP A 118 -4.87 -19.08 15.49
C ASP A 118 -3.75 -20.10 15.26
N ASP A 119 -3.91 -21.03 14.32
CA ASP A 119 -2.83 -21.93 13.89
C ASP A 119 -1.65 -21.17 13.27
N ILE A 120 -1.94 -20.12 12.49
CA ILE A 120 -0.91 -19.30 11.87
C ILE A 120 -0.18 -18.47 12.91
N LYS A 121 -0.89 -17.87 13.88
CA LYS A 121 -0.31 -17.16 15.02
C LYS A 121 0.64 -18.04 15.80
N GLN A 122 0.17 -19.23 16.17
CA GLN A 122 0.96 -20.16 16.94
C GLN A 122 2.26 -20.51 16.21
N ARG A 123 2.19 -20.83 14.92
CA ARG A 123 3.38 -21.12 14.10
C ARG A 123 4.37 -19.95 14.01
N ILE A 124 3.86 -18.74 13.87
CA ILE A 124 4.71 -17.53 13.85
C ILE A 124 5.35 -17.33 15.23
N PHE A 125 4.56 -17.46 16.30
CA PHE A 125 5.05 -17.30 17.66
C PHE A 125 6.14 -18.33 18.01
N GLU A 126 5.93 -19.61 17.69
CA GLU A 126 6.90 -20.69 17.92
C GLU A 126 8.24 -20.44 17.21
N LYS A 127 8.22 -19.84 16.03
CA LYS A 127 9.43 -19.58 15.24
C LYS A 127 10.14 -18.29 15.59
N SER A 128 9.39 -17.23 15.89
CA SER A 128 9.94 -15.87 16.05
C SER A 128 9.80 -15.30 17.46
N GLY A 129 9.02 -15.94 18.33
CA GLY A 129 8.62 -15.39 19.63
C GLY A 129 7.70 -14.15 19.53
N VAL A 130 7.12 -13.93 18.36
CA VAL A 130 6.34 -12.72 18.04
C VAL A 130 4.85 -13.01 18.09
N GLU A 131 4.12 -12.25 18.89
CA GLU A 131 2.67 -12.30 18.94
C GLU A 131 2.05 -11.27 17.98
N LEU A 132 1.34 -11.76 16.95
CA LEU A 132 0.64 -10.96 15.97
C LEU A 132 -0.87 -10.96 16.20
N SER A 133 -1.51 -9.83 15.95
CA SER A 133 -2.98 -9.74 15.89
C SER A 133 -3.51 -10.35 14.58
N ASN A 134 -4.81 -10.68 14.55
CA ASN A 134 -5.47 -11.16 13.32
C ASN A 134 -5.31 -10.18 12.16
N ASP A 135 -5.40 -8.86 12.42
CA ASP A 135 -5.21 -7.81 11.43
C ASP A 135 -3.81 -7.83 10.80
N GLU A 136 -2.78 -7.99 11.63
CA GLU A 136 -1.39 -8.06 11.17
C GLU A 136 -1.12 -9.32 10.35
N ILE A 137 -1.69 -10.45 10.77
CA ILE A 137 -1.59 -11.71 10.03
C ILE A 137 -2.31 -11.61 8.68
N GLU A 138 -3.54 -11.09 8.68
CA GLU A 138 -4.32 -10.92 7.46
C GLU A 138 -3.59 -10.06 6.43
N ARG A 139 -3.01 -8.93 6.86
CA ARG A 139 -2.19 -8.05 6.01
C ARG A 139 -0.95 -8.77 5.46
N LEU A 140 -0.22 -9.52 6.30
CA LEU A 140 0.91 -10.34 5.86
C LEU A 140 0.50 -11.36 4.81
N MET A 141 -0.63 -12.04 5.01
CA MET A 141 -1.14 -13.07 4.11
C MET A 141 -1.65 -12.52 2.77
N ILE A 142 -2.10 -11.26 2.72
CA ILE A 142 -2.45 -10.59 1.47
C ILE A 142 -1.20 -10.20 0.69
N ILE A 143 -0.20 -9.65 1.36
CA ILE A 143 1.02 -9.13 0.72
C ILE A 143 1.90 -10.26 0.19
N GLU A 144 2.16 -11.30 0.98
CA GLU A 144 3.17 -12.32 0.68
C GLU A 144 2.90 -13.14 -0.59
N PRO A 145 1.70 -13.69 -0.83
CA PRO A 145 1.45 -14.47 -2.04
C PRO A 145 1.48 -13.63 -3.32
N ASN A 146 1.10 -12.36 -3.22
CA ASN A 146 1.05 -11.47 -4.37
C ASN A 146 2.44 -10.97 -4.78
N ALA A 147 3.36 -10.80 -3.82
CA ALA A 147 4.74 -10.38 -4.09
C ALA A 147 5.52 -11.31 -5.04
N GLN A 148 5.06 -12.54 -5.26
CA GLN A 148 5.79 -13.57 -6.00
C GLN A 148 5.19 -13.93 -7.38
N THR A 149 3.95 -13.57 -7.68
CA THR A 149 3.20 -14.21 -8.77
C THR A 149 2.56 -13.27 -9.79
N ARG A 150 2.66 -11.95 -9.61
CA ARG A 150 1.94 -10.99 -10.47
C ARG A 150 2.85 -10.07 -11.28
N ALA A 151 2.37 -9.70 -12.48
CA ALA A 151 2.78 -8.45 -13.12
C ALA A 151 2.17 -7.30 -12.32
N TYR A 152 2.99 -6.56 -11.57
CA TYR A 152 2.55 -5.43 -10.77
C TYR A 152 2.40 -4.18 -11.62
N THR A 153 1.28 -3.48 -11.49
CA THR A 153 1.17 -2.10 -11.94
C THR A 153 1.98 -1.18 -11.02
N GLU A 154 2.26 0.03 -11.49
CA GLU A 154 2.93 1.03 -10.63
C GLU A 154 2.04 1.44 -9.44
N ALA A 155 0.72 1.39 -9.60
CA ALA A 155 -0.23 1.61 -8.51
C ALA A 155 -0.18 0.49 -7.47
N ASP A 156 -0.17 -0.78 -7.89
CA ASP A 156 -0.03 -1.92 -6.96
C ASP A 156 1.21 -1.78 -6.08
N LYS A 157 2.36 -1.40 -6.68
CA LYS A 157 3.62 -1.16 -5.94
C LYS A 157 3.50 0.00 -4.96
N MET A 158 2.80 1.06 -5.33
CA MET A 158 2.56 2.21 -4.46
C MET A 158 1.71 1.81 -3.25
N TYR A 159 0.60 1.10 -3.47
CA TYR A 159 -0.26 0.63 -2.39
C TYR A 159 0.47 -0.38 -1.50
N GLU A 160 1.21 -1.33 -2.08
CA GLU A 160 2.03 -2.28 -1.34
C GLU A 160 3.08 -1.57 -0.48
N ALA A 161 3.77 -0.55 -1.01
CA ALA A 161 4.74 0.23 -0.26
C ALA A 161 4.10 0.92 0.96
N ALA A 162 2.90 1.50 0.79
CA ALA A 162 2.16 2.16 1.86
C ALA A 162 1.72 1.16 2.94
N GLU A 163 1.16 0.02 2.56
CA GLU A 163 0.73 -1.04 3.48
C GLU A 163 1.92 -1.63 4.25
N LYS A 164 3.02 -1.95 3.57
CA LYS A 164 4.24 -2.44 4.21
C LYS A 164 4.81 -1.41 5.19
N ARG A 165 4.82 -0.12 4.84
CA ARG A 165 5.27 0.95 5.74
C ARG A 165 4.44 0.96 7.02
N GLU A 166 3.13 0.91 6.91
CA GLU A 166 2.22 0.92 8.06
C GLU A 166 2.45 -0.30 8.95
N LEU A 167 2.45 -1.48 8.34
CA LEU A 167 2.64 -2.76 9.03
C LEU A 167 4.00 -2.81 9.74
N TYR A 168 5.10 -2.55 9.03
CA TYR A 168 6.44 -2.59 9.61
C TYR A 168 6.66 -1.53 10.69
N THR A 169 5.99 -0.37 10.57
CA THR A 169 6.00 0.65 11.62
C THR A 169 5.32 0.16 12.89
N LYS A 170 4.16 -0.51 12.75
CA LYS A 170 3.43 -1.11 13.88
C LYS A 170 4.26 -2.20 14.55
N LEU A 171 4.81 -3.11 13.77
CA LEU A 171 5.63 -4.23 14.27
C LEU A 171 6.88 -3.72 14.99
N LYS A 172 7.57 -2.74 14.42
CA LYS A 172 8.74 -2.12 15.04
C LYS A 172 8.42 -1.42 16.36
N ARG A 173 7.26 -0.77 16.47
CA ARG A 173 6.78 -0.17 17.74
C ARG A 173 6.50 -1.22 18.83
N LYS A 174 6.11 -2.43 18.43
CA LYS A 174 5.96 -3.58 19.34
C LYS A 174 7.29 -4.21 19.75
N GLY A 175 8.43 -3.70 19.28
CA GLY A 175 9.76 -4.25 19.56
C GLY A 175 10.13 -5.45 18.67
N ILE A 176 9.35 -5.73 17.65
CA ILE A 176 9.63 -6.79 16.68
C ILE A 176 10.74 -6.31 15.75
N MET A 177 11.87 -7.01 15.75
CA MET A 177 13.06 -6.64 14.99
C MET A 177 13.26 -7.45 13.73
N GLU A 178 12.48 -8.53 13.55
CA GLU A 178 12.55 -9.41 12.38
C GLU A 178 11.15 -9.93 12.04
N VAL A 179 10.80 -9.90 10.76
CA VAL A 179 9.56 -10.45 10.21
C VAL A 179 9.88 -11.18 8.91
N MET A 180 9.46 -12.45 8.80
CA MET A 180 9.62 -13.27 7.60
C MET A 180 11.07 -13.35 7.09
N GLY A 181 12.03 -13.42 8.00
CA GLY A 181 13.46 -13.46 7.68
C GLY A 181 14.06 -12.12 7.27
N MET A 182 13.32 -11.03 7.44
CA MET A 182 13.76 -9.67 7.13
C MET A 182 13.92 -8.85 8.42
N GLU A 183 15.08 -8.25 8.60
CA GLU A 183 15.35 -7.38 9.74
C GLU A 183 14.65 -6.02 9.58
N LEU A 184 13.92 -5.59 10.61
CA LEU A 184 13.27 -4.27 10.69
C LEU A 184 14.23 -3.18 11.21
N LYS A 185 15.51 -3.27 10.87
CA LYS A 185 16.54 -2.31 11.31
C LYS A 185 16.58 -1.07 10.41
N GLY A 186 16.97 0.07 10.98
CA GLY A 186 17.16 1.31 10.23
C GLY A 186 15.85 2.06 9.92
N LYS A 187 15.82 2.78 8.81
CA LYS A 187 14.65 3.55 8.38
C LYS A 187 13.62 2.62 7.75
N ILE A 188 12.35 2.79 8.11
CA ILE A 188 11.26 1.96 7.55
C ILE A 188 11.22 2.00 6.02
N ARG A 189 11.49 3.15 5.39
CA ARG A 189 11.60 3.25 3.93
C ARG A 189 12.60 2.26 3.34
N ASP A 190 13.76 2.09 3.97
CA ASP A 190 14.81 1.20 3.47
C ASP A 190 14.42 -0.28 3.65
N VAL A 191 13.68 -0.59 4.73
CA VAL A 191 13.09 -1.90 4.96
C VAL A 191 12.02 -2.21 3.90
N VAL A 192 11.14 -1.25 3.61
CA VAL A 192 10.15 -1.38 2.53
C VAL A 192 10.83 -1.59 1.18
N ALA A 193 11.87 -0.81 0.86
CA ALA A 193 12.65 -0.97 -0.37
C ALA A 193 13.23 -2.37 -0.51
N GLN A 194 13.84 -2.88 0.56
CA GLN A 194 14.40 -4.23 0.59
C GLN A 194 13.33 -5.30 0.38
N SER A 195 12.18 -5.17 1.04
CA SER A 195 11.08 -6.14 0.95
C SER A 195 10.39 -6.18 -0.42
N MET A 196 10.45 -5.08 -1.16
CA MET A 196 9.90 -4.97 -2.52
C MET A 196 10.94 -5.22 -3.63
N GLY A 197 12.21 -5.40 -3.28
CA GLY A 197 13.29 -5.55 -4.26
C GLY A 197 13.53 -4.29 -5.12
N VAL A 198 13.21 -3.10 -4.59
CA VAL A 198 13.40 -1.81 -5.26
C VAL A 198 14.46 -0.97 -4.57
N SER A 199 14.93 0.09 -5.23
CA SER A 199 15.86 1.02 -4.59
C SER A 199 15.14 1.85 -3.49
N SER A 200 15.91 2.30 -2.48
CA SER A 200 15.39 3.18 -1.42
C SER A 200 14.80 4.49 -1.97
N THR A 201 15.32 4.97 -3.12
CA THR A 201 14.77 6.13 -3.82
C THR A 201 13.41 5.82 -4.41
N GLN A 202 13.25 4.69 -5.10
CA GLN A 202 11.96 4.29 -5.66
C GLN A 202 10.91 4.04 -4.56
N ALA A 203 11.28 3.35 -3.48
CA ALA A 203 10.39 3.20 -2.33
C ALA A 203 9.96 4.55 -1.75
N GLY A 204 10.89 5.53 -1.68
CA GLY A 204 10.58 6.90 -1.28
C GLY A 204 9.61 7.61 -2.23
N GLN A 205 9.71 7.36 -3.54
CA GLN A 205 8.78 7.90 -4.53
C GLN A 205 7.39 7.28 -4.37
N TYR A 206 7.26 5.95 -4.27
CA TYR A 206 5.99 5.26 -4.01
C TYR A 206 5.31 5.80 -2.76
N LEU A 207 6.02 5.88 -1.64
CA LEU A 207 5.50 6.40 -0.38
C LEU A 207 5.07 7.88 -0.48
N SER A 208 5.81 8.68 -1.25
CA SER A 208 5.46 10.09 -1.45
C SER A 208 4.21 10.28 -2.28
N VAL A 209 4.03 9.47 -3.33
CA VAL A 209 2.81 9.49 -4.15
C VAL A 209 1.61 8.98 -3.34
N ALA A 210 1.78 7.93 -2.55
CA ALA A 210 0.73 7.44 -1.66
C ALA A 210 0.25 8.50 -0.67
N ASP A 211 1.18 9.32 -0.13
CA ASP A 211 0.88 10.33 0.89
C ASP A 211 0.35 11.66 0.33
N LYS A 212 0.79 12.05 -0.87
CA LYS A 212 0.57 13.39 -1.43
C LYS A 212 -0.21 13.39 -2.74
N GLY A 213 -0.26 12.27 -3.43
CA GLY A 213 -1.00 12.14 -4.68
C GLY A 213 -2.50 12.17 -4.42
N ILE A 214 -3.22 12.98 -5.20
CA ILE A 214 -4.68 12.98 -5.21
C ILE A 214 -5.22 11.67 -5.80
N ASP A 215 -6.48 11.35 -5.52
CA ASP A 215 -7.05 10.07 -5.96
C ASP A 215 -7.13 9.95 -7.49
N GLU A 216 -7.35 11.07 -8.18
CA GLU A 216 -7.35 11.12 -9.63
C GLU A 216 -5.97 10.77 -10.25
N LEU A 217 -4.87 11.15 -9.57
CA LEU A 217 -3.51 10.77 -9.97
C LEU A 217 -3.28 9.27 -9.76
N LYS A 218 -3.73 8.73 -8.62
CA LYS A 218 -3.65 7.29 -8.33
C LYS A 218 -4.42 6.48 -9.36
N GLY A 219 -5.62 6.93 -9.76
CA GLY A 219 -6.42 6.29 -10.80
C GLY A 219 -5.76 6.27 -12.18
N VAL A 220 -4.95 7.28 -12.53
CA VAL A 220 -4.15 7.25 -13.77
C VAL A 220 -3.02 6.24 -13.69
N MET A 221 -2.45 6.01 -12.51
CA MET A 221 -1.44 4.96 -12.29
C MET A 221 -2.02 3.55 -12.34
N GLU A 222 -3.26 3.37 -11.91
CA GLU A 222 -3.97 2.06 -11.99
C GLU A 222 -4.09 1.59 -13.43
N ASN A 223 -4.24 2.51 -14.39
CA ASN A 223 -4.26 2.21 -15.82
C ASN A 223 -2.87 2.06 -16.46
N ASP A 224 -1.80 1.97 -15.68
CA ASP A 224 -0.38 1.90 -16.13
C ASP A 224 0.00 3.00 -17.14
N THR A 225 -0.72 4.14 -17.11
CA THR A 225 -0.50 5.28 -18.04
C THR A 225 0.82 5.98 -17.74
N MET A 226 1.30 5.98 -16.49
CA MET A 226 2.55 6.61 -16.12
C MET A 226 3.35 5.77 -15.12
N LYS A 227 4.68 5.94 -15.19
CA LYS A 227 5.60 5.34 -14.22
C LYS A 227 5.71 6.16 -12.95
N ILE A 228 6.24 5.55 -11.89
CA ILE A 228 6.37 6.18 -10.58
C ILE A 228 7.16 7.49 -10.58
N ASP A 229 8.18 7.62 -11.40
CA ASP A 229 9.00 8.84 -11.47
C ASP A 229 8.21 10.04 -12.04
N ALA A 230 7.30 9.80 -12.99
CA ALA A 230 6.38 10.79 -13.51
C ALA A 230 5.29 11.14 -12.48
N ALA A 231 4.64 10.13 -11.88
CA ALA A 231 3.65 10.32 -10.83
C ALA A 231 4.21 11.07 -9.61
N TYR A 232 5.45 10.74 -9.22
CA TYR A 232 6.15 11.45 -8.14
C TYR A 232 6.31 12.94 -8.45
N THR A 233 6.62 13.30 -9.70
CA THR A 233 6.76 14.69 -10.09
C THR A 233 5.43 15.45 -9.96
N VAL A 234 4.32 14.86 -10.39
CA VAL A 234 2.97 15.44 -10.20
C VAL A 234 2.62 15.55 -8.70
N ALA A 235 2.87 14.52 -7.91
CA ALA A 235 2.55 14.50 -6.48
C ALA A 235 3.36 15.50 -5.61
N GLN A 236 4.37 16.16 -6.16
CA GLN A 236 5.05 17.27 -5.47
C GLN A 236 4.35 18.61 -5.67
N GLU A 237 3.42 18.72 -6.61
CA GLU A 237 2.67 19.91 -6.89
C GLU A 237 1.44 20.06 -5.96
N PRO A 238 0.90 21.28 -5.78
CA PRO A 238 -0.36 21.49 -5.07
C PRO A 238 -1.53 20.73 -5.73
N ASP A 239 -2.57 20.40 -4.95
CA ASP A 239 -3.70 19.57 -5.38
C ASP A 239 -4.43 20.11 -6.60
N ASP A 240 -4.58 21.45 -6.71
CA ASP A 240 -5.19 22.12 -7.85
C ASP A 240 -4.37 21.93 -9.14
N ILE A 241 -3.05 22.03 -9.03
CA ILE A 241 -2.14 21.76 -10.15
C ILE A 241 -2.15 20.27 -10.50
N GLN A 242 -2.14 19.39 -9.49
CA GLN A 242 -2.25 17.95 -9.75
C GLN A 242 -3.52 17.61 -10.54
N ARG A 243 -4.69 18.15 -10.17
CA ARG A 243 -5.95 17.93 -10.89
C ARG A 243 -5.87 18.42 -12.34
N ALA A 244 -5.39 19.65 -12.54
CA ALA A 244 -5.26 20.22 -13.88
C ALA A 244 -4.30 19.41 -14.76
N VAL A 245 -3.18 18.93 -14.21
CA VAL A 245 -2.22 18.07 -14.92
C VAL A 245 -2.84 16.73 -15.27
N VAL A 246 -3.57 16.09 -14.33
CA VAL A 246 -4.25 14.81 -14.58
C VAL A 246 -5.34 14.95 -15.66
N GLU A 247 -6.08 16.05 -15.66
CA GLU A 247 -7.09 16.33 -16.68
C GLU A 247 -6.45 16.50 -18.07
N GLU A 248 -5.34 17.25 -18.15
CA GLU A 248 -4.60 17.40 -19.40
C GLU A 248 -4.03 16.06 -19.90
N ILE A 249 -3.50 15.23 -18.99
CA ILE A 249 -3.03 13.86 -19.32
C ILE A 249 -4.15 13.04 -19.94
N LYS A 250 -5.35 13.03 -19.34
CA LYS A 250 -6.52 12.33 -19.89
C LYS A 250 -6.91 12.86 -21.26
N ASN A 251 -6.85 14.18 -21.47
CA ASN A 251 -7.17 14.81 -22.74
C ASN A 251 -6.17 14.48 -23.86
N THR A 252 -4.92 14.09 -23.53
CA THR A 252 -3.96 13.65 -24.56
C THR A 252 -4.36 12.34 -25.23
N GLY A 253 -5.19 11.51 -24.56
CA GLY A 253 -5.61 10.19 -25.04
C GLY A 253 -4.45 9.18 -25.19
N LYS A 254 -3.28 9.46 -24.62
CA LYS A 254 -2.12 8.57 -24.71
C LYS A 254 -2.25 7.42 -23.71
N GLU A 255 -1.97 6.21 -24.16
CA GLU A 255 -1.89 5.04 -23.30
C GLU A 255 -0.72 5.13 -22.29
N LYS A 256 0.41 5.74 -22.71
CA LYS A 256 1.59 5.93 -21.86
C LYS A 256 2.14 7.33 -21.98
N ILE A 257 2.50 7.92 -20.85
CA ILE A 257 3.10 9.25 -20.78
C ILE A 257 4.45 9.19 -20.06
N THR A 258 5.41 9.91 -20.61
CA THR A 258 6.77 9.98 -20.06
C THR A 258 6.90 11.11 -19.04
N LYS A 259 7.90 11.00 -18.16
CA LYS A 259 8.22 12.03 -17.17
C LYS A 259 8.45 13.41 -17.83
N LYS A 260 9.14 13.47 -18.97
CA LYS A 260 9.40 14.74 -19.70
C LYS A 260 8.12 15.37 -20.20
N GLU A 261 7.17 14.56 -20.68
CA GLU A 261 5.87 15.10 -21.12
C GLU A 261 5.08 15.62 -19.93
N VAL A 262 5.09 14.91 -18.81
CA VAL A 262 4.48 15.35 -17.55
C VAL A 262 5.09 16.68 -17.07
N GLU A 263 6.41 16.81 -17.06
CA GLU A 263 7.11 18.06 -16.70
C GLU A 263 6.68 19.22 -17.62
N SER A 264 6.56 18.97 -18.93
CA SER A 264 6.07 19.98 -19.88
C SER A 264 4.60 20.37 -19.64
N ILE A 265 3.75 19.41 -19.28
CA ILE A 265 2.34 19.69 -18.93
C ILE A 265 2.28 20.51 -17.64
N ILE A 266 3.04 20.16 -16.61
CA ILE A 266 3.11 20.93 -15.36
C ILE A 266 3.52 22.39 -15.64
N GLU A 267 4.55 22.59 -16.46
CA GLU A 267 5.02 23.92 -16.80
C GLU A 267 3.95 24.73 -17.54
N LYS A 268 3.28 24.14 -18.53
CA LYS A 268 2.16 24.77 -19.23
C LYS A 268 1.00 25.09 -18.29
N THR A 269 0.64 24.15 -17.42
CA THR A 269 -0.44 24.32 -16.44
C THR A 269 -0.15 25.48 -15.49
N LYS A 270 1.09 25.57 -14.99
CA LYS A 270 1.54 26.70 -14.15
C LYS A 270 1.52 28.04 -14.87
N ASN A 271 1.87 28.05 -16.17
CA ASN A 271 1.86 29.28 -16.98
C ASN A 271 0.44 29.70 -17.36
N ASN A 272 -0.47 28.75 -17.60
CA ASN A 272 -1.86 29.03 -17.99
C ASN A 272 -2.78 29.28 -16.79
N ASN A 273 -2.41 28.73 -15.65
CA ASN A 273 -3.03 29.01 -14.36
C ASN A 273 -1.97 29.77 -13.56
N PRO A 274 -1.84 31.10 -13.73
CA PRO A 274 -0.91 31.85 -12.91
C PRO A 274 -1.33 31.56 -11.48
N ALA A 275 -0.54 30.68 -10.86
CA ALA A 275 -0.71 30.30 -9.48
C ALA A 275 -1.09 31.56 -8.77
N SER A 276 -2.27 31.54 -8.14
CA SER A 276 -2.86 32.67 -7.47
C SER A 276 -1.79 33.71 -7.19
N GLU A 277 -1.86 34.84 -7.90
CA GLU A 277 -0.93 35.95 -7.64
C GLU A 277 -0.67 35.92 -6.17
N PRO A 278 0.59 35.94 -5.69
CA PRO A 278 0.86 35.84 -4.28
C PRO A 278 -0.13 36.79 -3.64
N ILE A 279 -1.09 36.26 -2.86
CA ILE A 279 -2.20 37.05 -2.29
C ILE A 279 -1.56 38.35 -1.92
N PRO A 280 -1.91 39.49 -2.58
CA PRO A 280 -1.18 40.71 -2.38
C PRO A 280 -1.13 40.92 -0.88
N ILE A 281 0.07 40.95 -0.31
CA ILE A 281 0.23 41.11 1.13
C ILE A 281 -0.57 42.39 1.42
N PRO A 282 -1.69 42.33 2.16
CA PRO A 282 -2.49 43.50 2.39
C PRO A 282 -1.55 44.57 3.00
N GLU A 283 -1.68 45.82 2.56
CA GLU A 283 -0.98 46.92 3.23
C GLU A 283 -1.38 46.90 4.70
N VAL A 284 -0.45 46.42 5.53
CA VAL A 284 -0.69 46.24 6.96
C VAL A 284 -0.36 47.55 7.60
N ALA A 285 -1.27 48.12 8.41
CA ALA A 285 -1.03 49.35 9.14
C ALA A 285 0.17 49.13 10.11
N GLU A 286 0.85 50.22 10.50
CA GLU A 286 2.07 50.16 11.33
C GLU A 286 1.94 49.31 12.64
N ASN A 287 0.73 49.03 13.08
CA ASN A 287 0.40 48.27 14.30
C ASN A 287 -0.20 46.88 14.02
N GLU A 288 -0.21 46.42 12.78
CA GLU A 288 -0.76 45.14 12.38
C GLU A 288 0.34 44.19 11.90
N VAL A 289 0.18 42.89 12.19
CA VAL A 289 1.11 41.84 11.76
C VAL A 289 0.34 40.83 10.87
N TYR A 290 0.81 40.67 9.65
CA TYR A 290 0.28 39.67 8.75
C TYR A 290 0.96 38.30 8.98
N LEU A 291 0.20 37.34 9.56
CA LEU A 291 0.69 35.99 9.78
C LEU A 291 0.44 35.11 8.56
N THR A 292 1.50 34.53 8.04
CA THR A 292 1.38 33.58 6.92
C THR A 292 1.14 32.14 7.43
N ILE A 293 0.55 31.29 6.58
CA ILE A 293 0.44 29.84 6.87
C ILE A 293 1.82 29.22 7.13
N ARG A 294 2.88 29.79 6.55
CA ARG A 294 4.25 29.32 6.78
C ARG A 294 4.71 29.59 8.20
N ASP A 295 4.45 30.78 8.72
CA ASP A 295 4.81 31.16 10.09
C ASP A 295 4.06 30.28 11.08
N TRP A 296 2.75 30.14 10.88
CA TRP A 296 1.91 29.25 11.71
C TRP A 296 2.37 27.79 11.69
N LYS A 297 2.77 27.24 10.52
CA LYS A 297 3.31 25.87 10.42
C LYS A 297 4.63 25.71 11.17
N MET A 298 5.45 26.72 11.22
CA MET A 298 6.71 26.70 11.98
C MET A 298 6.43 26.65 13.49
N ASP A 299 5.51 27.47 13.98
CA ASP A 299 5.13 27.53 15.39
C ASP A 299 4.46 26.25 15.86
N VAL A 300 3.53 25.70 15.06
CA VAL A 300 2.91 24.38 15.34
C VAL A 300 3.94 23.27 15.42
N LYS A 301 4.93 23.22 14.49
CA LYS A 301 6.01 22.23 14.55
C LYS A 301 6.87 22.36 15.81
N PHE A 302 7.14 23.58 16.24
CA PHE A 302 7.89 23.85 17.46
C PHE A 302 7.12 23.31 18.67
N VAL A 303 5.83 23.66 18.80
CA VAL A 303 4.95 23.19 19.88
C VAL A 303 4.84 21.66 19.87
N GLN A 304 4.63 21.04 18.70
CA GLN A 304 4.57 19.58 18.59
C GLN A 304 5.87 18.89 19.01
N LYS A 305 7.03 19.48 18.69
CA LYS A 305 8.34 18.96 19.09
C LYS A 305 8.54 19.07 20.60
N ALA A 306 8.13 20.18 21.18
CA ALA A 306 8.20 20.40 22.62
C ALA A 306 7.32 19.39 23.37
N LEU A 307 6.05 19.21 22.95
CA LEU A 307 5.12 18.26 23.56
C LEU A 307 5.58 16.80 23.46
N LYS A 308 6.26 16.41 22.35
CA LYS A 308 6.83 15.07 22.21
C LYS A 308 7.94 14.74 23.22
N ASN A 309 8.65 15.76 23.69
CA ASN A 309 9.72 15.58 24.67
C ASN A 309 9.22 15.56 26.12
N GLY A 310 7.91 15.73 26.32
CA GLY A 310 7.29 15.83 27.64
C GLY A 310 7.67 17.16 28.32
N ILE A 311 6.72 18.09 28.38
CA ILE A 311 6.90 19.36 29.14
C ILE A 311 6.18 19.22 30.46
N ILE A 312 6.90 19.44 31.54
CA ILE A 312 6.30 19.66 32.86
C ILE A 312 6.12 21.17 32.99
N LEU A 313 4.87 21.61 33.08
CA LEU A 313 4.53 23.02 33.34
C LEU A 313 4.21 23.17 34.82
N GLU A 314 4.67 24.27 35.40
CA GLU A 314 4.18 24.71 36.71
C GLU A 314 2.73 25.19 36.59
N ASP A 315 1.98 25.22 37.70
CA ASP A 315 0.54 25.57 37.67
C ASP A 315 0.30 26.97 37.05
N THR A 316 1.19 27.92 37.30
CA THR A 316 1.15 29.28 36.73
C THR A 316 1.31 29.26 35.21
N ASP A 317 2.22 28.45 34.68
CA ASP A 317 2.48 28.30 33.23
C ASP A 317 1.33 27.60 32.55
N TYR A 318 0.67 26.64 33.22
CA TYR A 318 -0.50 25.96 32.69
C TYR A 318 -1.72 26.89 32.56
N ASP A 319 -1.91 27.79 33.51
CA ASP A 319 -2.97 28.80 33.42
C ASP A 319 -2.70 29.84 32.33
N GLU A 320 -1.45 30.20 32.12
CA GLU A 320 -1.03 31.09 31.03
C GLU A 320 -1.22 30.40 29.66
N TYR A 321 -0.84 29.13 29.53
CA TYR A 321 -1.11 28.31 28.37
C TYR A 321 -2.60 28.27 28.03
N LYS A 322 -3.47 28.03 29.01
CA LYS A 322 -4.95 28.03 28.78
C LYS A 322 -5.46 29.37 28.25
N LYS A 323 -4.96 30.50 28.83
CA LYS A 323 -5.32 31.84 28.35
C LYS A 323 -4.87 32.07 26.92
N CYS A 324 -3.66 31.64 26.54
CA CYS A 324 -3.17 31.74 25.17
C CYS A 324 -4.00 30.92 24.19
N ILE A 325 -4.36 29.68 24.54
CA ILE A 325 -5.22 28.85 23.70
C ILE A 325 -6.63 29.43 23.54
N GLN A 326 -7.18 30.00 24.63
CA GLN A 326 -8.49 30.63 24.55
C GLN A 326 -8.43 31.89 23.66
N ARG A 327 -7.39 32.68 23.76
CA ARG A 327 -7.20 33.86 22.93
C ARG A 327 -7.01 33.53 21.46
N LEU A 328 -6.28 32.45 21.14
CA LEU A 328 -6.15 31.95 19.76
C LEU A 328 -7.52 31.53 19.21
N LYS A 329 -8.32 30.82 19.99
CA LYS A 329 -9.68 30.44 19.57
C LYS A 329 -10.54 31.66 19.25
N GLU A 330 -10.47 32.69 20.07
CA GLU A 330 -11.19 33.96 19.85
C GLU A 330 -10.71 34.66 18.58
N LEU A 331 -9.41 34.75 18.33
CA LEU A 331 -8.84 35.39 17.15
C LEU A 331 -9.23 34.68 15.84
N PHE A 332 -9.29 33.35 15.86
CA PHE A 332 -9.68 32.57 14.68
C PHE A 332 -11.19 32.38 14.53
N SER A 333 -12.01 32.66 15.54
CA SER A 333 -13.47 32.60 15.46
C SER A 333 -14.11 33.87 14.87
N VAL A 334 -13.37 34.97 14.78
CA VAL A 334 -13.87 36.28 14.26
C VAL A 334 -13.77 36.35 12.73
N GLY A 335 -13.18 35.36 12.06
CA GLY A 335 -12.91 35.36 10.61
C GLY A 335 -13.59 34.24 9.80
N VAL A 336 -14.59 33.52 10.37
CA VAL A 336 -15.33 32.46 9.68
C VAL A 336 -16.79 32.86 9.52
#